data_5afacfb250a7b60f7c0e46f3147a7d07
#
_entry.id   5afacfb250a7b60f7c0e46f3147a7d07
#
_cell.length_a   1.000
_cell.length_b   1.000
_cell.length_c   1.000
_cell.angle_alpha   90.00
_cell.angle_beta   90.00
_cell.angle_gamma   90.00
#
_symmetry.space_group_name_H-M   'P 1'
#
loop_
_entity.id
_entity.type
_entity.pdbx_description
1 polymer ?
#
loop_
_entity_poly.entity_id
_entity_poly.type
_entity_poly.pdbx_seq_one_letter_code
_entity_poly.pdbx_strand_id
1 'polypeptide(L)'
;MAHMRAFSTFDLLKFNNVNLDPLTETYNMGFYLNYLAKWPDYCFTAEGPSGRAMGYVLGKAESFANEADSWHGHVTAVTVPPEYRRLGMATQLMDVLEQVSDRARGFFVDLFVRKSNQLAIDMYSKMGYSVYRQVIGYYSGEEDAYDMRKPLSRDVDRKSAIPLPAP
;
A
#
# COMPACT_ATOMS: atom_id res chain seq x y z
N MET A 1 1.83 -20.88 -9.65
CA MET A 1 2.50 -19.57 -9.75
C MET A 1 1.41 -18.50 -9.80
N ALA A 2 1.53 -17.43 -9.04
CA ALA A 2 0.57 -16.34 -9.08
C ALA A 2 0.83 -15.44 -10.29
N HIS A 3 -0.23 -14.91 -10.89
CA HIS A 3 -0.17 -13.93 -11.97
C HIS A 3 -0.59 -12.57 -11.42
N MET A 4 0.27 -11.56 -11.57
CA MET A 4 -0.04 -10.17 -11.24
C MET A 4 -0.72 -9.50 -12.42
N ARG A 5 -1.89 -8.92 -12.19
CA ARG A 5 -2.64 -8.15 -13.20
C ARG A 5 -3.35 -6.95 -12.60
N ALA A 6 -3.79 -6.04 -13.45
CA ALA A 6 -4.63 -4.93 -13.02
C ALA A 6 -5.88 -5.44 -12.30
N PHE A 7 -6.24 -4.78 -11.20
CA PHE A 7 -7.47 -5.05 -10.46
C PHE A 7 -8.65 -4.45 -11.24
N SER A 8 -9.68 -5.24 -11.48
CA SER A 8 -10.89 -4.83 -12.20
C SER A 8 -12.09 -4.75 -11.28
N THR A 9 -13.17 -4.11 -11.75
CA THR A 9 -14.44 -4.05 -11.02
C THR A 9 -15.03 -5.44 -10.73
N PHE A 10 -14.79 -6.42 -11.58
CA PHE A 10 -15.23 -7.81 -11.36
C PHE A 10 -14.50 -8.50 -10.21
N ASP A 11 -13.30 -8.05 -9.86
CA ASP A 11 -12.57 -8.59 -8.71
C ASP A 11 -13.24 -8.25 -7.39
N LEU A 12 -14.02 -7.17 -7.34
CA LEU A 12 -14.84 -6.83 -6.17
C LEU A 12 -15.90 -7.88 -5.83
N LEU A 13 -16.23 -8.75 -6.78
CA LEU A 13 -17.13 -9.88 -6.56
C LEU A 13 -16.41 -11.15 -6.09
N LYS A 14 -15.07 -11.16 -6.14
CA LYS A 14 -14.25 -12.36 -5.91
C LYS A 14 -13.27 -12.24 -4.74
N PHE A 15 -13.05 -11.05 -4.18
CA PHE A 15 -11.98 -10.82 -3.22
C PHE A 15 -12.37 -10.98 -1.74
N ASN A 16 -13.60 -11.41 -1.44
CA ASN A 16 -14.07 -11.55 -0.07
C ASN A 16 -13.21 -12.51 0.75
N ASN A 17 -12.70 -13.59 0.16
CA ASN A 17 -11.82 -14.53 0.84
C ASN A 17 -10.50 -13.90 1.30
N VAL A 18 -10.06 -12.85 0.63
CA VAL A 18 -8.83 -12.11 0.95
C VAL A 18 -9.05 -11.16 2.14
N ASN A 19 -10.27 -10.69 2.35
CA ASN A 19 -10.64 -9.70 3.35
C ASN A 19 -11.10 -10.28 4.69
N LEU A 20 -10.87 -11.56 4.94
CA LEU A 20 -11.29 -12.23 6.20
C LEU A 20 -10.33 -11.98 7.37
N ASP A 21 -9.17 -11.41 7.11
CA ASP A 21 -8.20 -11.08 8.15
C ASP A 21 -8.71 -9.88 8.98
N PRO A 22 -8.75 -9.97 10.32
CA PRO A 22 -9.19 -8.87 11.19
C PRO A 22 -8.36 -7.59 11.07
N LEU A 23 -7.11 -7.69 10.61
CA LEU A 23 -6.21 -6.54 10.42
C LEU A 23 -6.37 -5.90 9.04
N THR A 24 -7.18 -6.48 8.14
CA THR A 24 -7.46 -5.93 6.82
C THR A 24 -8.54 -4.86 6.94
N GLU A 25 -8.20 -3.64 6.56
CA GLU A 25 -9.18 -2.56 6.44
C GLU A 25 -10.06 -2.81 5.21
N THR A 26 -11.37 -2.75 5.41
CA THR A 26 -12.35 -2.88 4.33
C THR A 26 -13.17 -1.60 4.19
N TYR A 27 -13.63 -1.34 2.97
CA TYR A 27 -14.31 -0.12 2.61
C TYR A 27 -15.65 -0.43 1.94
N ASN A 28 -16.49 0.58 1.77
CA ASN A 28 -17.73 0.42 1.02
C ASN A 28 -17.46 0.31 -0.49
N MET A 29 -18.42 -0.19 -1.24
CA MET A 29 -18.29 -0.40 -2.69
C MET A 29 -17.97 0.89 -3.45
N GLY A 30 -18.57 2.01 -3.07
CA GLY A 30 -18.30 3.31 -3.68
C GLY A 30 -16.84 3.75 -3.56
N PHE A 31 -16.20 3.45 -2.45
CA PHE A 31 -14.77 3.72 -2.24
C PHE A 31 -13.90 2.94 -3.23
N TYR A 32 -14.12 1.64 -3.36
CA TYR A 32 -13.36 0.80 -4.31
C TYR A 32 -13.58 1.24 -5.76
N LEU A 33 -14.82 1.51 -6.16
CA LEU A 33 -15.14 1.97 -7.51
C LEU A 33 -14.50 3.31 -7.82
N ASN A 34 -14.46 4.23 -6.86
CA ASN A 34 -13.79 5.52 -7.00
C ASN A 34 -12.27 5.36 -7.21
N TYR A 35 -11.62 4.46 -6.47
CA TYR A 35 -10.20 4.15 -6.66
C TYR A 35 -9.91 3.58 -8.04
N LEU A 36 -10.71 2.62 -8.49
CA LEU A 36 -10.56 2.00 -9.81
C LEU A 36 -10.82 2.98 -10.95
N ALA A 37 -11.72 3.95 -10.76
CA ALA A 37 -12.00 5.00 -11.74
C ALA A 37 -10.87 6.04 -11.81
N LYS A 38 -10.31 6.45 -10.67
CA LYS A 38 -9.31 7.52 -10.59
C LYS A 38 -7.86 7.04 -10.74
N TRP A 39 -7.54 5.87 -10.17
CA TRP A 39 -6.18 5.34 -10.10
C TRP A 39 -6.09 3.88 -10.54
N PRO A 40 -6.58 3.51 -11.73
CA PRO A 40 -6.58 2.12 -12.19
C PRO A 40 -5.17 1.52 -12.26
N ASP A 41 -4.15 2.35 -12.56
CA ASP A 41 -2.76 1.94 -12.67
C ASP A 41 -2.07 1.67 -11.31
N TYR A 42 -2.75 1.96 -10.21
CA TYR A 42 -2.27 1.76 -8.84
C TYR A 42 -3.00 0.60 -8.12
N CYS A 43 -3.80 -0.17 -8.84
CA CYS A 43 -4.60 -1.24 -8.27
C CYS A 43 -4.30 -2.56 -8.97
N PHE A 44 -3.77 -3.53 -8.21
CA PHE A 44 -3.35 -4.83 -8.75
C PHE A 44 -3.87 -5.97 -7.89
N THR A 45 -4.09 -7.12 -8.54
CA THR A 45 -4.41 -8.37 -7.87
C THR A 45 -3.43 -9.47 -8.26
N ALA A 46 -3.13 -10.34 -7.31
CA ALA A 46 -2.46 -11.59 -7.53
C ALA A 46 -3.51 -12.68 -7.70
N GLU A 47 -3.49 -13.37 -8.83
CA GLU A 47 -4.45 -14.41 -9.18
C GLU A 47 -3.76 -15.78 -9.34
N GLY A 48 -4.32 -16.79 -8.72
CA GLY A 48 -3.87 -18.17 -8.87
C GLY A 48 -4.36 -18.80 -10.18
N PRO A 49 -3.86 -20.01 -10.52
CA PRO A 49 -4.21 -20.72 -11.77
C PRO A 49 -5.71 -20.99 -11.94
N SER A 50 -6.46 -21.06 -10.84
CA SER A 50 -7.91 -21.28 -10.84
C SER A 50 -8.74 -19.99 -10.93
N GLY A 51 -8.09 -18.83 -11.12
CA GLY A 51 -8.77 -17.53 -11.08
C GLY A 51 -9.11 -17.03 -9.67
N ARG A 52 -8.59 -17.69 -8.62
CA ARG A 52 -8.82 -17.29 -7.23
C ARG A 52 -7.90 -16.14 -6.85
N ALA A 53 -8.46 -15.11 -6.21
CA ALA A 53 -7.67 -14.01 -5.67
C ALA A 53 -6.78 -14.50 -4.53
N MET A 54 -5.48 -14.23 -4.63
CA MET A 54 -4.45 -14.60 -3.65
C MET A 54 -3.90 -13.39 -2.90
N GLY A 55 -4.31 -12.21 -3.28
CA GLY A 55 -3.92 -10.95 -2.68
C GLY A 55 -4.20 -9.77 -3.60
N TYR A 56 -4.16 -8.56 -3.05
CA TYR A 56 -4.30 -7.34 -3.84
C TYR A 56 -3.57 -6.17 -3.20
N VAL A 57 -3.32 -5.16 -3.99
CA VAL A 57 -2.88 -3.83 -3.56
C VAL A 57 -3.77 -2.78 -4.19
N LEU A 58 -4.21 -1.83 -3.39
CA LEU A 58 -4.90 -0.63 -3.83
C LEU A 58 -4.08 0.57 -3.42
N GLY A 59 -3.84 1.45 -4.36
CA GLY A 59 -3.08 2.67 -4.12
C GLY A 59 -3.60 3.84 -4.93
N LYS A 60 -2.98 4.97 -4.72
CA LYS A 60 -3.26 6.22 -5.42
C LYS A 60 -1.99 7.03 -5.59
N ALA A 61 -2.05 8.07 -6.41
CA ALA A 61 -1.03 9.10 -6.49
C ALA A 61 -1.60 10.39 -5.90
N GLU A 62 -0.82 11.06 -5.07
CA GLU A 62 -1.22 12.32 -4.43
C GLU A 62 -0.02 13.23 -4.17
N SER A 63 -0.32 14.47 -3.80
CA SER A 63 0.69 15.45 -3.36
C SER A 63 0.14 16.26 -2.20
N PHE A 64 1.03 16.75 -1.35
CA PHE A 64 0.64 17.69 -0.29
C PHE A 64 0.59 19.11 -0.86
N ALA A 65 -0.40 19.88 -0.45
CA ALA A 65 -0.52 21.26 -0.89
C ALA A 65 0.73 22.08 -0.47
N ASN A 66 1.25 22.87 -1.43
CA ASN A 66 2.41 23.76 -1.24
C ASN A 66 3.78 23.07 -1.05
N GLU A 67 3.92 21.79 -1.34
CA GLU A 67 5.20 21.08 -1.30
C GLU A 67 5.58 20.57 -2.70
N ALA A 68 6.60 21.18 -3.32
CA ALA A 68 7.01 20.88 -4.70
C ALA A 68 7.43 19.40 -4.88
N ASP A 69 8.08 18.83 -3.86
CA ASP A 69 8.63 17.46 -3.90
C ASP A 69 7.76 16.45 -3.13
N SER A 70 6.44 16.65 -3.15
CA SER A 70 5.49 15.82 -2.40
C SER A 70 4.68 14.84 -3.25
N TRP A 71 4.88 14.83 -4.58
CA TRP A 71 4.20 13.88 -5.47
C TRP A 71 4.67 12.45 -5.15
N HIS A 72 3.75 11.59 -4.76
CA HIS A 72 4.08 10.25 -4.28
C HIS A 72 2.99 9.23 -4.56
N GLY A 73 3.36 7.97 -4.52
CA GLY A 73 2.43 6.85 -4.46
C GLY A 73 2.02 6.56 -3.02
N HIS A 74 0.74 6.35 -2.80
CA HIS A 74 0.19 5.99 -1.49
C HIS A 74 -0.41 4.59 -1.54
N VAL A 75 0.03 3.71 -0.63
CA VAL A 75 -0.57 2.38 -0.45
C VAL A 75 -1.74 2.49 0.49
N THR A 76 -2.95 2.38 -0.03
CA THR A 76 -4.17 2.42 0.76
C THR A 76 -4.47 1.09 1.44
N ALA A 77 -4.25 -0.01 0.71
CA ALA A 77 -4.41 -1.36 1.24
C ALA A 77 -3.50 -2.33 0.48
N VAL A 78 -2.85 -3.22 1.21
CA VAL A 78 -2.19 -4.41 0.67
C VAL A 78 -2.58 -5.59 1.55
N THR A 79 -3.11 -6.63 0.94
CA THR A 79 -3.67 -7.75 1.67
C THR A 79 -3.32 -9.07 0.99
N VAL A 80 -2.81 -10.00 1.80
CA VAL A 80 -2.54 -11.39 1.42
C VAL A 80 -3.14 -12.28 2.50
N PRO A 81 -4.12 -13.13 2.17
CA PRO A 81 -4.75 -13.99 3.16
C PRO A 81 -3.75 -15.00 3.72
N PRO A 82 -3.97 -15.52 4.95
CA PRO A 82 -3.03 -16.37 5.67
C PRO A 82 -2.49 -17.55 4.87
N GLU A 83 -3.34 -18.21 4.08
CA GLU A 83 -2.98 -19.38 3.27
C GLU A 83 -1.97 -19.09 2.14
N TYR A 84 -1.80 -17.82 1.76
CA TYR A 84 -0.86 -17.40 0.71
C TYR A 84 0.30 -16.55 1.20
N ARG A 85 0.43 -16.41 2.53
CA ARG A 85 1.55 -15.68 3.11
C ARG A 85 2.87 -16.43 2.99
N ARG A 86 3.98 -15.70 3.19
CA ARG A 86 5.35 -16.23 3.13
C ARG A 86 5.79 -16.74 1.75
N LEU A 87 5.02 -16.41 0.71
CA LEU A 87 5.36 -16.72 -0.69
C LEU A 87 5.91 -15.50 -1.45
N GLY A 88 6.23 -14.42 -0.73
CA GLY A 88 6.74 -13.18 -1.32
C GLY A 88 5.68 -12.34 -2.06
N MET A 89 4.40 -12.67 -1.91
CA MET A 89 3.33 -12.05 -2.69
C MET A 89 3.10 -10.59 -2.34
N ALA A 90 3.15 -10.24 -1.05
CA ALA A 90 3.05 -8.85 -0.61
C ALA A 90 4.19 -8.00 -1.21
N THR A 91 5.42 -8.54 -1.24
CA THR A 91 6.56 -7.87 -1.88
C THR A 91 6.31 -7.64 -3.36
N GLN A 92 5.84 -8.63 -4.09
CA GLN A 92 5.55 -8.49 -5.52
C GLN A 92 4.46 -7.45 -5.80
N LEU A 93 3.39 -7.42 -5.00
CA LEU A 93 2.33 -6.43 -5.11
C LEU A 93 2.85 -5.01 -4.81
N MET A 94 3.68 -4.86 -3.80
CA MET A 94 4.32 -3.59 -3.47
C MET A 94 5.29 -3.14 -4.56
N ASP A 95 6.11 -4.04 -5.09
CA ASP A 95 7.06 -3.75 -6.18
C ASP A 95 6.36 -3.20 -7.42
N VAL A 96 5.21 -3.75 -7.79
CA VAL A 96 4.42 -3.25 -8.93
C VAL A 96 3.94 -1.83 -8.69
N LEU A 97 3.40 -1.53 -7.52
CA LEU A 97 2.95 -0.19 -7.16
C LEU A 97 4.13 0.81 -7.11
N GLU A 98 5.26 0.41 -6.56
CA GLU A 98 6.49 1.21 -6.54
C GLU A 98 6.97 1.54 -7.94
N GLN A 99 6.98 0.56 -8.86
CA GLN A 99 7.36 0.77 -10.26
C GLN A 99 6.43 1.75 -10.98
N VAL A 100 5.12 1.66 -10.76
CA VAL A 100 4.15 2.61 -11.32
C VAL A 100 4.39 4.00 -10.77
N SER A 101 4.61 4.12 -9.45
CA SER A 101 4.89 5.41 -8.79
C SER A 101 6.19 6.03 -9.28
N ASP A 102 7.23 5.23 -9.51
CA ASP A 102 8.51 5.70 -10.03
C ASP A 102 8.40 6.19 -11.49
N ARG A 103 7.69 5.44 -12.34
CA ARG A 103 7.40 5.87 -13.73
C ARG A 103 6.57 7.15 -13.78
N ALA A 104 5.65 7.34 -12.83
CA ALA A 104 4.86 8.55 -12.67
C ALA A 104 5.64 9.72 -12.04
N ARG A 105 6.95 9.55 -11.84
CA ARG A 105 7.84 10.57 -11.29
C ARG A 105 7.53 10.96 -9.84
N GLY A 106 7.01 10.02 -9.06
CA GLY A 106 6.88 10.16 -7.61
C GLY A 106 8.24 10.27 -6.91
N PHE A 107 8.28 10.97 -5.79
CA PHE A 107 9.48 11.07 -4.96
C PHE A 107 9.62 9.88 -4.01
N PHE A 108 8.50 9.36 -3.53
CA PHE A 108 8.47 8.23 -2.60
C PHE A 108 7.16 7.46 -2.73
N VAL A 109 7.09 6.33 -2.05
CA VAL A 109 5.84 5.63 -1.72
C VAL A 109 5.67 5.66 -0.22
N ASP A 110 4.46 5.95 0.24
CA ASP A 110 4.11 5.90 1.66
C ASP A 110 2.98 4.92 1.95
N LEU A 111 2.88 4.57 3.21
CA LEU A 111 1.78 3.80 3.78
C LEU A 111 1.60 4.14 5.25
N PHE A 112 0.40 3.90 5.77
CA PHE A 112 0.13 3.97 7.19
C PHE A 112 -0.05 2.57 7.76
N VAL A 113 0.56 2.32 8.90
CA VAL A 113 0.49 1.04 9.62
C VAL A 113 0.22 1.28 11.10
N ARG A 114 -0.64 0.46 11.71
CA ARG A 114 -0.89 0.52 13.15
C ARG A 114 0.41 0.35 13.92
N LYS A 115 0.65 1.22 14.88
CA LYS A 115 1.86 1.16 15.72
C LYS A 115 2.01 -0.19 16.43
N SER A 116 0.91 -0.85 16.75
CA SER A 116 0.89 -2.18 17.37
C SER A 116 1.17 -3.34 16.40
N ASN A 117 1.09 -3.10 15.09
CA ASN A 117 1.26 -4.14 14.08
C ASN A 117 2.75 -4.36 13.74
N GLN A 118 3.49 -4.90 14.70
CA GLN A 118 4.94 -5.13 14.57
C GLN A 118 5.28 -6.04 13.39
N LEU A 119 4.44 -7.04 13.12
CA LEU A 119 4.65 -7.96 12.00
C LEU A 119 4.66 -7.24 10.65
N ALA A 120 3.71 -6.32 10.43
CA ALA A 120 3.66 -5.52 9.22
C ALA A 120 4.81 -4.49 9.16
N ILE A 121 5.13 -3.84 10.28
CA ILE A 121 6.26 -2.90 10.37
C ILE A 121 7.57 -3.60 9.97
N ASP A 122 7.83 -4.80 10.49
CA ASP A 122 9.02 -5.58 10.16
C ASP A 122 9.04 -5.98 8.68
N MET A 123 7.88 -6.36 8.13
CA MET A 123 7.73 -6.70 6.71
C MET A 123 8.06 -5.50 5.82
N TYR A 124 7.48 -4.34 6.08
CA TYR A 124 7.74 -3.12 5.31
C TYR A 124 9.19 -2.63 5.47
N SER A 125 9.76 -2.76 6.65
CA SER A 125 11.17 -2.43 6.89
C SER A 125 12.11 -3.28 6.02
N LYS A 126 11.83 -4.57 5.87
CA LYS A 126 12.56 -5.47 4.97
C LYS A 126 12.40 -5.12 3.49
N MET A 127 11.30 -4.47 3.11
CA MET A 127 11.07 -3.96 1.76
C MET A 127 11.75 -2.60 1.50
N GLY A 128 12.39 -2.01 2.50
CA GLY A 128 13.12 -0.73 2.40
C GLY A 128 12.34 0.50 2.86
N TYR A 129 11.18 0.31 3.49
CA TYR A 129 10.44 1.39 4.13
C TYR A 129 11.03 1.74 5.48
N SER A 130 10.96 3.00 5.86
CA SER A 130 11.35 3.49 7.19
C SER A 130 10.26 4.39 7.78
N VAL A 131 10.21 4.46 9.10
CA VAL A 131 9.27 5.34 9.80
C VAL A 131 9.67 6.79 9.56
N TYR A 132 8.79 7.56 8.94
CA TYR A 132 8.96 8.98 8.69
C TYR A 132 8.40 9.82 9.85
N ARG A 133 7.19 9.50 10.31
CA ARG A 133 6.52 10.16 11.45
C ARG A 133 5.50 9.23 12.11
N GLN A 134 5.13 9.60 13.34
CA GLN A 134 4.00 9.02 14.05
C GLN A 134 2.79 9.94 13.89
N VAL A 135 1.63 9.38 13.58
CA VAL A 135 0.36 10.10 13.46
C VAL A 135 -0.52 9.68 14.63
N ILE A 136 -0.75 10.60 15.53
CA ILE A 136 -1.51 10.34 16.77
C ILE A 136 -2.99 10.11 16.45
N GLY A 137 -3.57 9.05 17.01
CA GLY A 137 -5.00 8.75 16.92
C GLY A 137 -5.53 8.51 15.51
N TYR A 138 -4.68 8.11 14.58
CA TYR A 138 -5.06 7.92 13.17
C TYR A 138 -6.19 6.90 12.99
N TYR A 139 -6.14 5.79 13.73
CA TYR A 139 -7.17 4.75 13.69
C TYR A 139 -8.25 5.03 14.72
N SER A 140 -9.36 5.62 14.29
CA SER A 140 -10.56 5.91 15.10
C SER A 140 -10.28 6.76 16.36
N GLY A 141 -9.18 7.49 16.39
CA GLY A 141 -8.76 8.27 17.57
C GLY A 141 -8.16 7.45 18.72
N GLU A 142 -8.13 6.13 18.60
CA GLU A 142 -7.71 5.22 19.68
C GLU A 142 -6.28 4.72 19.52
N GLU A 143 -5.83 4.53 18.29
CA GLU A 143 -4.50 3.97 18.01
C GLU A 143 -3.73 4.85 17.03
N ASP A 144 -2.43 5.00 17.29
CA ASP A 144 -1.51 5.73 16.45
C ASP A 144 -1.09 4.90 15.23
N ALA A 145 -0.73 5.62 14.16
CA ALA A 145 -0.11 5.03 12.99
C ALA A 145 1.35 5.48 12.85
N TYR A 146 2.14 4.64 12.19
CA TYR A 146 3.37 5.08 11.54
C TYR A 146 3.12 5.38 10.07
N ASP A 147 3.52 6.57 9.63
CA ASP A 147 3.73 6.91 8.22
C ASP A 147 5.10 6.37 7.84
N MET A 148 5.12 5.28 7.07
CA MET A 148 6.35 4.67 6.60
C MET A 148 6.57 5.02 5.12
N ARG A 149 7.81 5.34 4.77
CA ARG A 149 8.17 5.80 3.42
C ARG A 149 9.36 5.06 2.84
N LYS A 150 9.31 4.89 1.52
CA LYS A 150 10.42 4.38 0.71
C LYS A 150 10.73 5.38 -0.39
N PRO A 151 11.94 5.97 -0.44
CA PRO A 151 12.34 6.88 -1.51
C PRO A 151 12.35 6.16 -2.86
N LEU A 152 11.92 6.87 -3.90
CA LEU A 152 12.02 6.43 -5.29
C LEU A 152 13.22 7.11 -6.01
N SER A 153 13.44 6.77 -7.26
CA SER A 153 14.63 7.21 -8.02
C SER A 153 14.77 8.73 -8.14
N ARG A 154 13.64 9.47 -8.11
CA ARG A 154 13.62 10.92 -8.17
C ARG A 154 14.11 11.59 -6.88
N ASP A 155 13.96 10.94 -5.74
CA ASP A 155 14.44 11.41 -4.44
C ASP A 155 15.89 10.98 -4.20
N VAL A 156 16.81 11.56 -4.98
CA VAL A 156 18.23 11.20 -4.99
C VAL A 156 18.87 11.32 -3.60
N ASP A 157 18.51 12.36 -2.85
CA ASP A 157 19.03 12.65 -1.52
C ASP A 157 18.31 11.88 -0.42
N ARG A 158 17.31 11.06 -0.76
CA ARG A 158 16.47 10.28 0.17
C ARG A 158 15.81 11.12 1.27
N LYS A 159 15.44 12.34 0.95
CA LYS A 159 14.84 13.30 1.90
C LYS A 159 13.51 12.80 2.48
N SER A 160 12.73 12.10 1.66
CA SER A 160 11.45 11.52 2.09
C SER A 160 11.56 10.46 3.18
N ALA A 161 12.76 9.87 3.36
CA ALA A 161 13.02 8.85 4.39
C ALA A 161 13.68 9.42 5.65
N ILE A 162 13.97 10.72 5.72
CA ILE A 162 14.54 11.35 6.92
C ILE A 162 13.43 11.49 7.97
N PRO A 163 13.52 10.81 9.13
CA PRO A 163 12.46 10.86 10.13
C PRO A 163 12.22 12.27 10.66
N LEU A 164 10.95 12.62 10.82
CA LEU A 164 10.59 13.82 11.58
C LEU A 164 10.78 13.58 13.08
N PRO A 165 11.03 14.67 13.87
CA PRO A 165 11.06 14.56 15.32
C PRO A 165 9.78 13.93 15.85
N ALA A 166 9.89 13.16 16.94
CA ALA A 166 8.72 12.60 17.61
C ALA A 166 7.80 13.74 18.12
N PRO A 167 6.48 13.53 18.07
CA PRO A 167 5.50 14.51 18.53
C PRO A 167 5.60 14.77 20.03
#